data_c20d471d08131d7440109dacf703c936
#
_entry.id   c20d471d08131d7440109dacf703c936
#
_cell.length_a   1.000
_cell.length_b   1.000
_cell.length_c   1.000
_cell.angle_alpha   90.00
_cell.angle_beta   90.00
_cell.angle_gamma   90.00
#
_symmetry.space_group_name_H-M   'P 1'
#
loop_
_entity.id
_entity.type
_entity.pdbx_description
1 polymer ?
#
loop_
_entity_poly.entity_id
_entity_poly.type
_entity_poly.pdbx_seq_one_letter_code
_entity_poly.pdbx_strand_id
1 'polypeptide(L)'
;MREYAKFVADGQWKRSKTFSPFVYPLNELAGKTIGIVGFGSIGSAVAKIAQAFEMKVLAYNRSEKQADGVEFVSFDELLERSDIVTVHCPLNSDSDKMFGEEQFAKMKSNALFVNTARGGVMAENDLYDALQNDIIGGAAVDTLVVEPMEEDCILMQAKNCIITPHIAWAPIETRERLMNIVADNIGSFINGTPKNVVS
;
A
#
# COMPACT_ATOMS: atom_id res chain seq x y z
N MET A 1 -15.85 6.83 -3.45
CA MET A 1 -16.13 8.30 -3.35
C MET A 1 -16.25 8.96 -4.71
N ARG A 2 -15.35 8.70 -5.68
CA ARG A 2 -15.41 9.30 -7.04
C ARG A 2 -16.77 9.06 -7.73
N GLU A 3 -17.29 7.85 -7.66
CA GLU A 3 -18.58 7.47 -8.26
C GLU A 3 -19.76 8.22 -7.62
N TYR A 4 -19.78 8.38 -6.31
CA TYR A 4 -20.81 9.17 -5.63
C TYR A 4 -20.70 10.67 -5.94
N ALA A 5 -19.49 11.22 -6.07
CA ALA A 5 -19.29 12.61 -6.48
C ALA A 5 -19.87 12.84 -7.90
N LYS A 6 -19.60 11.88 -8.82
CA LYS A 6 -20.18 11.91 -10.17
C LYS A 6 -21.71 11.78 -10.13
N PHE A 7 -22.23 10.84 -9.33
CA PHE A 7 -23.69 10.64 -9.13
C PHE A 7 -24.39 11.94 -8.70
N VAL A 8 -23.78 12.70 -7.79
CA VAL A 8 -24.30 14.00 -7.35
C VAL A 8 -24.19 15.05 -8.46
N ALA A 9 -23.03 15.17 -9.12
CA ALA A 9 -22.78 16.13 -10.18
C ALA A 9 -23.74 15.94 -11.38
N ASP A 10 -24.07 14.71 -11.71
CA ASP A 10 -25.04 14.35 -12.77
C ASP A 10 -26.50 14.59 -12.33
N GLY A 11 -26.74 15.11 -11.14
CA GLY A 11 -28.09 15.41 -10.60
C GLY A 11 -28.90 14.16 -10.26
N GLN A 12 -28.29 13.00 -10.17
CA GLN A 12 -29.01 11.75 -9.88
C GLN A 12 -29.55 11.74 -8.44
N TRP A 13 -28.81 12.31 -7.48
CA TRP A 13 -29.31 12.44 -6.12
C TRP A 13 -30.54 13.35 -6.04
N LYS A 14 -30.54 14.47 -6.79
CA LYS A 14 -31.74 15.38 -6.87
C LYS A 14 -33.00 14.66 -7.37
N ARG A 15 -32.80 13.62 -8.20
CA ARG A 15 -33.93 12.82 -8.75
C ARG A 15 -34.23 11.55 -7.94
N SER A 16 -33.42 11.28 -6.90
CA SER A 16 -33.62 10.11 -6.03
C SER A 16 -34.93 10.25 -5.24
N LYS A 17 -35.63 9.12 -5.11
CA LYS A 17 -36.83 9.03 -4.26
C LYS A 17 -36.49 8.74 -2.79
N THR A 18 -35.24 8.43 -2.50
CA THR A 18 -34.76 8.09 -1.16
C THR A 18 -33.78 9.13 -0.66
N PHE A 19 -33.78 9.36 0.65
CA PHE A 19 -32.83 10.24 1.34
C PHE A 19 -31.37 9.84 1.06
N SER A 20 -31.04 8.56 1.17
CA SER A 20 -29.72 7.99 0.93
C SER A 20 -29.82 6.87 -0.11
N PRO A 21 -29.47 7.10 -1.37
CA PRO A 21 -29.39 6.05 -2.38
C PRO A 21 -28.09 5.22 -2.19
N PHE A 22 -28.23 3.91 -1.93
CA PHE A 22 -27.12 2.97 -1.80
C PHE A 22 -26.79 2.34 -3.16
N VAL A 23 -26.29 3.16 -4.10
CA VAL A 23 -26.03 2.76 -5.49
C VAL A 23 -24.72 2.00 -5.62
N TYR A 24 -23.74 2.40 -4.82
CA TYR A 24 -22.40 1.78 -4.80
C TYR A 24 -22.09 1.23 -3.40
N PRO A 25 -21.45 0.07 -3.30
CA PRO A 25 -21.05 -0.47 -2.01
C PRO A 25 -20.04 0.46 -1.33
N LEU A 26 -20.22 0.68 -0.04
CA LEU A 26 -19.27 1.38 0.82
C LEU A 26 -18.86 0.41 1.92
N ASN A 27 -17.56 0.28 2.14
CA ASN A 27 -17.00 -0.54 3.18
C ASN A 27 -16.38 0.35 4.26
N GLU A 28 -16.57 -0.06 5.51
CA GLU A 28 -15.94 0.54 6.67
C GLU A 28 -14.58 -0.13 6.93
N LEU A 29 -13.63 0.62 7.49
CA LEU A 29 -12.31 0.08 7.88
C LEU A 29 -12.36 -0.58 9.25
N ALA A 30 -13.21 -0.11 10.16
CA ALA A 30 -13.34 -0.67 11.50
C ALA A 30 -13.63 -2.17 11.44
N GLY A 31 -12.90 -2.95 12.26
CA GLY A 31 -12.99 -4.40 12.30
C GLY A 31 -12.36 -5.16 11.12
N LYS A 32 -11.93 -4.49 10.05
CA LYS A 32 -11.15 -5.09 8.97
C LYS A 32 -9.74 -5.42 9.42
N THR A 33 -9.11 -6.38 8.76
CA THR A 33 -7.72 -6.79 9.03
C THR A 33 -6.80 -6.20 7.98
N ILE A 34 -5.75 -5.50 8.44
CA ILE A 34 -4.64 -5.06 7.59
C ILE A 34 -3.41 -5.90 7.87
N GLY A 35 -2.80 -6.46 6.81
CA GLY A 35 -1.53 -7.17 6.84
C GLY A 35 -0.40 -6.25 6.37
N ILE A 36 0.58 -6.04 7.21
CA ILE A 36 1.74 -5.17 6.95
C ILE A 36 2.97 -6.03 6.69
N VAL A 37 3.46 -6.01 5.45
CA VAL A 37 4.67 -6.73 5.04
C VAL A 37 5.86 -5.79 5.13
N GLY A 38 6.72 -6.03 6.13
CA GLY A 38 7.83 -5.14 6.49
C GLY A 38 7.46 -4.15 7.60
N PHE A 39 7.88 -4.45 8.83
CA PHE A 39 7.56 -3.65 10.02
C PHE A 39 8.75 -2.76 10.44
N GLY A 40 9.18 -1.88 9.51
CA GLY A 40 10.14 -0.80 9.75
C GLY A 40 9.46 0.50 10.20
N SER A 41 10.12 1.63 10.01
CA SER A 41 9.59 2.96 10.40
C SER A 41 8.27 3.28 9.70
N ILE A 42 8.11 2.89 8.42
CA ILE A 42 6.89 3.14 7.66
C ILE A 42 5.78 2.18 8.10
N GLY A 43 6.07 0.87 8.13
CA GLY A 43 5.06 -0.14 8.53
C GLY A 43 4.54 0.10 9.94
N SER A 44 5.38 0.49 10.90
CA SER A 44 4.94 0.82 12.26
C SER A 44 4.09 2.09 12.31
N ALA A 45 4.35 3.08 11.45
CA ALA A 45 3.50 4.27 11.35
C ALA A 45 2.12 3.94 10.76
N VAL A 46 2.09 3.08 9.73
CA VAL A 46 0.84 2.58 9.13
C VAL A 46 0.02 1.79 10.15
N ALA A 47 0.67 0.94 10.97
CA ALA A 47 0.00 0.19 12.03
C ALA A 47 -0.73 1.11 13.02
N LYS A 48 -0.08 2.18 13.48
CA LYS A 48 -0.70 3.17 14.39
C LYS A 48 -1.93 3.85 13.78
N ILE A 49 -1.86 4.18 12.48
CA ILE A 49 -2.98 4.78 11.77
C ILE A 49 -4.12 3.77 11.62
N ALA A 50 -3.82 2.53 11.25
CA ALA A 50 -4.80 1.46 11.13
C ALA A 50 -5.52 1.17 12.45
N GLN A 51 -4.78 1.14 13.57
CA GLN A 51 -5.35 1.01 14.91
C GLN A 51 -6.31 2.17 15.25
N ALA A 52 -5.97 3.40 14.87
CA ALA A 52 -6.86 4.55 15.05
C ALA A 52 -8.16 4.45 14.22
N PHE A 53 -8.17 3.66 13.15
CA PHE A 53 -9.36 3.27 12.40
C PHE A 53 -10.02 1.99 12.91
N GLU A 54 -9.64 1.51 14.11
CA GLU A 54 -10.16 0.28 14.72
C GLU A 54 -9.96 -0.98 13.86
N MET A 55 -8.91 -1.01 13.04
CA MET A 55 -8.52 -2.18 12.27
C MET A 55 -7.74 -3.17 13.15
N LYS A 56 -7.86 -4.46 12.83
CA LYS A 56 -6.95 -5.50 13.31
C LYS A 56 -5.65 -5.44 12.51
N VAL A 57 -4.51 -5.41 13.21
CA VAL A 57 -3.20 -5.27 12.55
C VAL A 57 -2.42 -6.57 12.66
N LEU A 58 -2.16 -7.19 11.52
CA LEU A 58 -1.19 -8.27 11.37
C LEU A 58 0.10 -7.71 10.77
N ALA A 59 1.23 -8.27 11.16
CA ALA A 59 2.52 -7.90 10.57
C ALA A 59 3.37 -9.14 10.27
N TYR A 60 4.06 -9.10 9.15
CA TYR A 60 5.15 -10.02 8.82
C TYR A 60 6.46 -9.24 8.73
N ASN A 61 7.47 -9.73 9.40
CA ASN A 61 8.82 -9.18 9.35
C ASN A 61 9.84 -10.32 9.46
N ARG A 62 10.93 -10.24 8.70
CA ARG A 62 11.98 -11.27 8.69
C ARG A 62 12.65 -11.47 10.06
N SER A 63 12.85 -10.41 10.80
CA SER A 63 13.36 -10.47 12.18
C SER A 63 12.20 -10.40 13.18
N GLU A 64 12.36 -11.09 14.31
CA GLU A 64 11.39 -11.00 15.41
C GLU A 64 11.18 -9.57 15.85
N LYS A 65 9.93 -9.18 16.00
CA LYS A 65 9.49 -7.88 16.49
C LYS A 65 8.27 -8.03 17.37
N GLN A 66 8.09 -7.03 18.23
CA GLN A 66 6.90 -6.89 19.05
C GLN A 66 6.43 -5.44 18.99
N ALA A 67 5.13 -5.23 18.94
CA ALA A 67 4.53 -3.91 19.00
C ALA A 67 3.12 -4.03 19.61
N ASP A 68 2.73 -3.04 20.37
CA ASP A 68 1.43 -3.01 21.04
C ASP A 68 0.29 -3.01 20.01
N GLY A 69 -0.70 -3.89 20.23
CA GLY A 69 -1.85 -4.04 19.34
C GLY A 69 -1.53 -4.57 17.92
N VAL A 70 -0.35 -5.20 17.72
CA VAL A 70 0.06 -5.82 16.47
C VAL A 70 0.32 -7.31 16.68
N GLU A 71 -0.33 -8.16 15.92
CA GLU A 71 -0.09 -9.60 15.90
C GLU A 71 0.94 -9.93 14.81
N PHE A 72 2.09 -10.48 15.19
CA PHE A 72 3.11 -10.94 14.24
C PHE A 72 2.83 -12.38 13.85
N VAL A 73 2.72 -12.63 12.55
CA VAL A 73 2.32 -13.92 11.98
C VAL A 73 3.27 -14.33 10.83
N SER A 74 3.12 -15.56 10.34
CA SER A 74 3.80 -16.01 9.13
C SER A 74 3.31 -15.23 7.91
N PHE A 75 4.08 -15.26 6.82
CA PHE A 75 3.72 -14.56 5.58
C PHE A 75 2.41 -15.09 5.00
N ASP A 76 2.27 -16.42 4.94
CA ASP A 76 1.06 -17.06 4.43
C ASP A 76 -0.17 -16.73 5.27
N GLU A 77 -0.07 -16.82 6.59
CA GLU A 77 -1.15 -16.47 7.50
C GLU A 77 -1.58 -15.00 7.37
N LEU A 78 -0.61 -14.09 7.15
CA LEU A 78 -0.91 -12.69 6.87
C LEU A 78 -1.76 -12.55 5.59
N LEU A 79 -1.38 -13.23 4.51
CA LEU A 79 -2.11 -13.18 3.24
C LEU A 79 -3.55 -13.70 3.38
N GLU A 80 -3.72 -14.86 4.03
CA GLU A 80 -5.02 -15.52 4.19
C GLU A 80 -6.01 -14.71 5.07
N ARG A 81 -5.49 -14.01 6.09
CA ARG A 81 -6.33 -13.34 7.09
C ARG A 81 -6.60 -11.87 6.76
N SER A 82 -5.83 -11.24 5.87
CA SER A 82 -5.93 -9.80 5.60
C SER A 82 -7.03 -9.42 4.62
N ASP A 83 -7.73 -8.34 4.90
CA ASP A 83 -8.63 -7.65 3.96
C ASP A 83 -7.86 -6.60 3.14
N ILE A 84 -6.74 -6.11 3.66
CA ILE A 84 -5.81 -5.21 2.99
C ILE A 84 -4.40 -5.71 3.26
N VAL A 85 -3.59 -5.93 2.23
CA VAL A 85 -2.16 -6.23 2.34
C VAL A 85 -1.38 -5.02 1.85
N THR A 86 -0.48 -4.49 2.70
CA THR A 86 0.35 -3.33 2.35
C THR A 86 1.83 -3.62 2.53
N VAL A 87 2.64 -3.20 1.54
CA VAL A 87 4.05 -3.56 1.44
C VAL A 87 4.94 -2.38 1.86
N HIS A 88 5.85 -2.63 2.80
CA HIS A 88 6.82 -1.67 3.35
C HIS A 88 8.21 -2.27 3.56
N CYS A 89 8.52 -3.36 2.88
CA CYS A 89 9.86 -3.96 2.89
C CYS A 89 10.75 -3.35 1.77
N PRO A 90 12.08 -3.32 1.95
CA PRO A 90 13.00 -2.96 0.88
C PRO A 90 13.05 -4.05 -0.20
N LEU A 91 13.41 -3.67 -1.42
CA LEU A 91 13.71 -4.62 -2.48
C LEU A 91 15.14 -5.17 -2.27
N ASN A 92 15.25 -6.48 -2.17
CA ASN A 92 16.49 -7.23 -2.11
C ASN A 92 16.25 -8.66 -2.64
N SER A 93 17.28 -9.54 -2.58
CA SER A 93 17.15 -10.93 -3.04
C SER A 93 16.01 -11.72 -2.40
N ASP A 94 15.65 -11.42 -1.16
CA ASP A 94 14.61 -12.15 -0.41
C ASP A 94 13.20 -11.64 -0.70
N SER A 95 13.10 -10.40 -1.18
CA SER A 95 11.82 -9.73 -1.46
C SER A 95 11.56 -9.53 -2.96
N ASP A 96 12.53 -9.85 -3.81
CA ASP A 96 12.34 -9.79 -5.27
C ASP A 96 11.23 -10.76 -5.67
N LYS A 97 10.19 -10.22 -6.33
CA LYS A 97 8.98 -10.95 -6.74
C LYS A 97 8.34 -11.81 -5.65
N MET A 98 8.45 -11.36 -4.38
CA MET A 98 7.86 -12.12 -3.26
C MET A 98 6.33 -12.18 -3.34
N PHE A 99 5.70 -11.32 -4.14
CA PHE A 99 4.28 -11.40 -4.50
C PHE A 99 4.16 -11.87 -5.96
N GLY A 100 3.91 -13.14 -6.13
CA GLY A 100 3.62 -13.81 -7.38
C GLY A 100 2.23 -14.46 -7.37
N GLU A 101 1.95 -15.28 -8.38
CA GLU A 101 0.66 -15.98 -8.56
C GLU A 101 0.23 -16.71 -7.27
N GLU A 102 1.14 -17.49 -6.66
CA GLU A 102 0.85 -18.26 -5.44
C GLU A 102 0.44 -17.35 -4.26
N GLN A 103 1.11 -16.23 -4.08
CA GLN A 103 0.82 -15.30 -2.99
C GLN A 103 -0.49 -14.57 -3.19
N PHE A 104 -0.79 -14.12 -4.41
CA PHE A 104 -2.09 -13.53 -4.71
C PHE A 104 -3.23 -14.55 -4.54
N ALA A 105 -3.02 -15.82 -4.90
CA ALA A 105 -4.00 -16.88 -4.71
C ALA A 105 -4.31 -17.21 -3.23
N LYS A 106 -3.39 -16.90 -2.29
CA LYS A 106 -3.61 -17.04 -0.84
C LYS A 106 -4.41 -15.89 -0.24
N MET A 107 -4.50 -14.74 -0.93
CA MET A 107 -5.25 -13.60 -0.44
C MET A 107 -6.77 -13.86 -0.53
N LYS A 108 -7.54 -13.12 0.27
CA LYS A 108 -9.01 -13.15 0.14
C LYS A 108 -9.44 -12.57 -1.21
N SER A 109 -10.48 -13.12 -1.82
CA SER A 109 -10.98 -12.68 -3.13
C SER A 109 -11.47 -11.21 -3.16
N ASN A 110 -11.76 -10.64 -2.01
CA ASN A 110 -12.10 -9.22 -1.87
C ASN A 110 -10.96 -8.36 -1.28
N ALA A 111 -9.77 -8.94 -1.08
CA ALA A 111 -8.65 -8.23 -0.51
C ALA A 111 -8.11 -7.15 -1.45
N LEU A 112 -7.54 -6.10 -0.86
CA LEU A 112 -6.83 -5.04 -1.57
C LEU A 112 -5.32 -5.21 -1.36
N PHE A 113 -4.57 -5.12 -2.46
CA PHE A 113 -3.11 -5.12 -2.44
C PHE A 113 -2.58 -3.69 -2.62
N VAL A 114 -1.69 -3.24 -1.73
CA VAL A 114 -1.12 -1.88 -1.76
C VAL A 114 0.40 -1.96 -1.76
N ASN A 115 1.04 -1.44 -2.82
CA ASN A 115 2.50 -1.37 -2.90
C ASN A 115 2.97 0.07 -3.11
N THR A 116 3.50 0.66 -2.04
CA THR A 116 4.19 1.96 -2.05
C THR A 116 5.68 1.82 -1.72
N ALA A 117 6.21 0.59 -1.79
CA ALA A 117 7.61 0.29 -1.48
C ALA A 117 8.50 0.30 -2.72
N ARG A 118 8.51 -0.80 -3.47
CA ARG A 118 9.27 -0.97 -4.73
C ARG A 118 8.51 -1.90 -5.68
N GLY A 119 8.50 -1.59 -6.98
CA GLY A 119 7.82 -2.40 -8.00
C GLY A 119 8.32 -3.84 -8.05
N GLY A 120 9.63 -4.05 -7.99
CA GLY A 120 10.24 -5.38 -8.05
C GLY A 120 9.84 -6.35 -6.93
N VAL A 121 9.15 -5.90 -5.87
CA VAL A 121 8.61 -6.79 -4.82
C VAL A 121 7.43 -7.63 -5.33
N MET A 122 6.80 -7.21 -6.42
CA MET A 122 5.69 -7.93 -7.05
C MET A 122 6.02 -8.33 -8.49
N ALA A 123 5.49 -9.44 -8.96
CA ALA A 123 5.44 -9.79 -10.37
C ALA A 123 4.23 -9.10 -11.01
N GLU A 124 4.47 -8.10 -11.88
CA GLU A 124 3.39 -7.27 -12.45
C GLU A 124 2.40 -8.07 -13.30
N ASN A 125 2.89 -9.08 -14.04
CA ASN A 125 2.03 -9.97 -14.82
C ASN A 125 1.10 -10.78 -13.91
N ASP A 126 1.61 -11.31 -12.81
CA ASP A 126 0.83 -12.12 -11.88
C ASP A 126 -0.21 -11.25 -11.14
N LEU A 127 0.15 -9.99 -10.81
CA LEU A 127 -0.82 -9.03 -10.28
C LEU A 127 -1.92 -8.72 -11.31
N TYR A 128 -1.55 -8.51 -12.57
CA TYR A 128 -2.51 -8.30 -13.65
C TYR A 128 -3.48 -9.48 -13.77
N ASP A 129 -2.95 -10.70 -13.81
CA ASP A 129 -3.76 -11.91 -13.90
C ASP A 129 -4.66 -12.11 -12.69
N ALA A 130 -4.15 -11.85 -11.49
CA ALA A 130 -4.94 -11.90 -10.26
C ALA A 130 -6.12 -10.92 -10.26
N LEU A 131 -5.92 -9.71 -10.80
CA LEU A 131 -6.98 -8.72 -10.95
C LEU A 131 -7.98 -9.11 -12.05
N GLN A 132 -7.50 -9.55 -13.22
CA GLN A 132 -8.37 -9.92 -14.34
C GLN A 132 -9.26 -11.12 -14.04
N ASN A 133 -8.77 -12.06 -13.23
CA ASN A 133 -9.49 -13.27 -12.85
C ASN A 133 -10.23 -13.14 -11.50
N ASP A 134 -10.35 -11.92 -10.93
CA ASP A 134 -11.02 -11.66 -9.66
C ASP A 134 -10.47 -12.49 -8.48
N ILE A 135 -9.18 -12.86 -8.54
CA ILE A 135 -8.48 -13.56 -7.45
C ILE A 135 -8.37 -12.65 -6.23
N ILE A 136 -8.13 -11.33 -6.46
CA ILE A 136 -8.16 -10.30 -5.44
C ILE A 136 -9.11 -9.16 -5.85
N GLY A 137 -9.58 -8.38 -4.88
CA GLY A 137 -10.59 -7.34 -5.11
C GLY A 137 -10.06 -6.08 -5.81
N GLY A 138 -8.77 -5.78 -5.69
CA GLY A 138 -8.17 -4.61 -6.31
C GLY A 138 -6.73 -4.35 -5.86
N ALA A 139 -6.06 -3.42 -6.52
CA ALA A 139 -4.71 -3.00 -6.17
C ALA A 139 -4.51 -1.49 -6.25
N ALA A 140 -3.55 -0.99 -5.46
CA ALA A 140 -3.02 0.36 -5.57
C ALA A 140 -1.49 0.29 -5.54
N VAL A 141 -0.84 0.75 -6.59
CA VAL A 141 0.62 0.71 -6.73
C VAL A 141 1.16 2.11 -7.02
N ASP A 142 2.14 2.53 -6.23
CA ASP A 142 2.85 3.80 -6.42
C ASP A 142 4.20 3.58 -7.11
N THR A 143 4.64 2.33 -7.21
CA THR A 143 5.93 1.94 -7.77
C THR A 143 5.77 0.79 -8.76
N LEU A 144 6.53 0.86 -9.85
CA LEU A 144 6.57 -0.15 -10.92
C LEU A 144 7.97 -0.76 -11.04
N VAL A 145 8.06 -1.88 -11.77
CA VAL A 145 9.35 -2.54 -12.05
C VAL A 145 10.24 -1.63 -12.90
N VAL A 146 9.64 -0.96 -13.89
CA VAL A 146 10.32 0.03 -14.73
C VAL A 146 9.70 1.41 -14.49
N GLU A 147 10.53 2.37 -14.13
CA GLU A 147 10.15 3.76 -13.88
C GLU A 147 11.10 4.72 -14.64
N PRO A 148 10.56 5.71 -15.38
CA PRO A 148 9.15 6.00 -15.63
C PRO A 148 8.42 4.85 -16.32
N MET A 149 7.09 4.78 -16.12
CA MET A 149 6.23 3.74 -16.69
C MET A 149 6.36 3.67 -18.21
N GLU A 150 6.50 2.45 -18.75
CA GLU A 150 6.54 2.19 -20.19
C GLU A 150 5.12 2.28 -20.80
N GLU A 151 5.08 2.54 -22.16
CA GLU A 151 3.80 2.71 -22.87
C GLU A 151 2.94 1.43 -22.86
N ASP A 152 3.57 0.26 -22.80
CA ASP A 152 2.93 -1.06 -22.82
C ASP A 152 2.76 -1.67 -21.40
N CYS A 153 2.86 -0.88 -20.36
CA CYS A 153 2.65 -1.34 -18.99
C CYS A 153 1.31 -2.07 -18.84
N ILE A 154 1.37 -3.37 -18.57
CA ILE A 154 0.20 -4.25 -18.53
C ILE A 154 -0.81 -3.83 -17.46
N LEU A 155 -0.35 -3.27 -16.34
CA LEU A 155 -1.20 -2.83 -15.23
C LEU A 155 -2.13 -1.67 -15.61
N MET A 156 -1.83 -0.92 -16.69
CA MET A 156 -2.76 0.09 -17.22
C MET A 156 -4.06 -0.50 -17.74
N GLN A 157 -4.05 -1.77 -18.10
CA GLN A 157 -5.22 -2.50 -18.58
C GLN A 157 -5.91 -3.33 -17.47
N ALA A 158 -5.31 -3.35 -16.28
CA ALA A 158 -5.84 -4.12 -15.16
C ALA A 158 -7.10 -3.46 -14.60
N LYS A 159 -8.15 -4.29 -14.38
CA LYS A 159 -9.35 -3.82 -13.68
C LYS A 159 -9.05 -3.60 -12.19
N ASN A 160 -9.71 -2.62 -11.59
CA ASN A 160 -9.58 -2.29 -10.18
C ASN A 160 -8.14 -2.00 -9.73
N CYS A 161 -7.28 -1.48 -10.63
CA CYS A 161 -5.93 -1.06 -10.32
C CYS A 161 -5.82 0.47 -10.33
N ILE A 162 -5.23 1.01 -9.26
CA ILE A 162 -4.87 2.43 -9.18
C ILE A 162 -3.35 2.50 -9.27
N ILE A 163 -2.83 3.29 -10.21
CA ILE A 163 -1.39 3.54 -10.35
C ILE A 163 -1.14 5.02 -10.07
N THR A 164 -0.13 5.31 -9.26
CA THR A 164 0.37 6.67 -9.04
C THR A 164 1.85 6.74 -9.40
N PRO A 165 2.38 7.88 -9.89
CA PRO A 165 3.72 7.96 -10.47
C PRO A 165 4.81 8.19 -9.41
N HIS A 166 4.97 7.24 -8.47
CA HIS A 166 5.99 7.24 -7.41
C HIS A 166 5.97 8.54 -6.59
N ILE A 167 4.82 8.92 -6.09
CA ILE A 167 4.56 10.19 -5.40
C ILE A 167 4.19 10.03 -3.92
N ALA A 168 4.24 8.84 -3.35
CA ALA A 168 3.93 8.63 -1.92
C ALA A 168 4.86 9.44 -0.99
N TRP A 169 6.06 9.82 -1.46
CA TRP A 169 7.04 10.66 -0.74
C TRP A 169 6.91 12.16 -1.03
N ALA A 170 6.12 12.58 -2.02
CA ALA A 170 6.17 13.89 -2.67
C ALA A 170 5.35 15.04 -2.04
N PRO A 171 4.60 14.91 -0.90
CA PRO A 171 3.97 16.08 -0.28
C PRO A 171 4.97 17.21 -0.05
N ILE A 172 4.53 18.46 -0.20
CA ILE A 172 5.38 19.65 -0.07
C ILE A 172 6.12 19.65 1.28
N GLU A 173 5.41 19.39 2.36
CA GLU A 173 5.95 19.36 3.71
C GLU A 173 6.99 18.24 3.91
N THR A 174 6.81 17.13 3.22
CA THR A 174 7.78 16.01 3.26
C THR A 174 9.07 16.39 2.54
N ARG A 175 8.96 17.05 1.39
CA ARG A 175 10.12 17.53 0.62
C ARG A 175 10.88 18.64 1.36
N GLU A 176 10.17 19.58 1.98
CA GLU A 176 10.79 20.62 2.84
C GLU A 176 11.55 19.99 4.01
N ARG A 177 10.93 18.99 4.69
CA ARG A 177 11.57 18.24 5.77
C ARG A 177 12.83 17.52 5.30
N LEU A 178 12.78 16.89 4.11
CA LEU A 178 13.93 16.23 3.51
C LEU A 178 15.07 17.20 3.23
N MET A 179 14.77 18.36 2.64
CA MET A 179 15.79 19.38 2.36
C MET A 179 16.45 19.90 3.64
N ASN A 180 15.68 20.09 4.70
CA ASN A 180 16.23 20.50 6.01
C ASN A 180 17.15 19.40 6.61
N ILE A 181 16.78 18.12 6.49
CA ILE A 181 17.62 17.00 6.93
C ILE A 181 18.93 16.95 6.12
N VAL A 182 18.86 17.16 4.80
CA VAL A 182 20.07 17.19 3.94
C VAL A 182 20.98 18.33 4.35
N ALA A 183 20.45 19.54 4.56
CA ALA A 183 21.24 20.69 5.01
C ALA A 183 21.89 20.44 6.38
N ASP A 184 21.15 19.84 7.34
CA ASP A 184 21.67 19.49 8.66
C ASP A 184 22.78 18.41 8.58
N ASN A 185 22.60 17.40 7.71
CA ASN A 185 23.62 16.38 7.48
C ASN A 185 24.92 16.96 6.91
N ILE A 186 24.84 17.86 5.93
CA ILE A 186 26.00 18.55 5.35
C ILE A 186 26.69 19.40 6.41
N GLY A 187 25.94 20.20 7.17
CA GLY A 187 26.50 21.01 8.25
C GLY A 187 27.20 20.17 9.33
N SER A 188 26.59 19.07 9.73
CA SER A 188 27.16 18.13 10.71
C SER A 188 28.43 17.46 10.19
N PHE A 189 28.45 17.09 8.90
CA PHE A 189 29.65 16.52 8.28
C PHE A 189 30.82 17.51 8.27
N ILE A 190 30.58 18.75 7.87
CA ILE A 190 31.58 19.83 7.85
C ILE A 190 32.14 20.09 9.26
N ASN A 191 31.30 20.02 10.28
CA ASN A 191 31.68 20.23 11.68
C ASN A 191 32.33 18.98 12.35
N GLY A 192 32.60 17.91 11.61
CA GLY A 192 33.22 16.69 12.13
C GLY A 192 32.32 15.83 13.02
N THR A 193 31.01 16.06 13.00
CA THR A 193 30.00 15.30 13.76
C THR A 193 28.93 14.71 12.84
N PRO A 194 29.30 13.81 11.90
CA PRO A 194 28.39 13.31 10.89
C PRO A 194 27.17 12.62 11.50
N LYS A 195 25.99 12.88 10.93
CA LYS A 195 24.70 12.27 11.30
C LYS A 195 24.19 11.42 10.13
N ASN A 196 23.32 10.45 10.46
CA ASN A 196 22.65 9.59 9.46
C ASN A 196 23.63 8.91 8.50
N VAL A 197 24.79 8.51 9.02
CA VAL A 197 25.80 7.79 8.24
C VAL A 197 25.27 6.42 7.86
N VAL A 198 25.34 6.09 6.57
CA VAL A 198 25.00 4.77 6.02
C VAL A 198 26.30 4.04 5.69
N SER A 199 26.40 2.77 6.05
CA SER A 199 27.55 1.88 5.79
C SER A 199 27.19 0.90 4.69
#